data_7409a73b0476e8541688f2d3ee22a017
#
_entry.id   7409a73b0476e8541688f2d3ee22a017
#
_cell.length_a   1.000
_cell.length_b   1.000
_cell.length_c   1.000
_cell.angle_alpha   90.00
_cell.angle_beta   90.00
_cell.angle_gamma   90.00
#
_symmetry.space_group_name_H-M   'P 1'
#
loop_
_entity.id
_entity.type
_entity.pdbx_description
1 polymer ?
#
loop_
_entity_poly.entity_id
_entity_poly.type
_entity_poly.pdbx_seq_one_letter_code
_entity_poly.pdbx_strand_id
1 'polypeptide(L)'
;STEVFKHIKVSPKPDNPPEIWLLGSSDQSAHYAAQFGLAFTFAHFIAPQGGEEVIRHYKNNFKPSEFNPSPKCSLSIFITCAETEEEARRLTKSRDLVLLRRAKGERGPYPSVEEAEKYHYSEQDLEIIEHHRSQSIYGDPNQCKTILTNMVKVFEVDELVILTICHDPAARRRSYELLSEAFQKT
;
A
#
# COMPACT_ATOMS: atom_id res chain seq x y z
N SER A 1 19.43 22.52 10.96
CA SER A 1 19.81 23.75 10.24
C SER A 1 18.61 24.32 9.47
N THR A 2 17.78 25.05 10.19
CA THR A 2 16.59 25.76 9.67
C THR A 2 16.96 26.98 8.80
N GLU A 3 18.23 27.38 8.74
CA GLU A 3 18.65 28.59 8.03
C GLU A 3 18.64 28.47 6.52
N VAL A 4 18.91 27.27 5.98
CA VAL A 4 19.01 27.07 4.51
C VAL A 4 17.68 27.32 3.81
N PHE A 5 16.56 27.10 4.49
CA PHE A 5 15.21 27.17 3.90
C PHE A 5 14.44 28.45 4.23
N LYS A 6 15.05 29.42 4.96
CA LYS A 6 14.40 30.68 5.36
C LYS A 6 13.87 31.51 4.19
N HIS A 7 14.44 31.33 3.00
CA HIS A 7 14.06 32.07 1.79
C HIS A 7 12.95 31.38 0.97
N ILE A 8 12.58 30.13 1.33
CA ILE A 8 11.52 29.39 0.63
C ILE A 8 10.17 29.85 1.18
N LYS A 9 9.36 30.41 0.30
CA LYS A 9 7.97 30.79 0.61
C LYS A 9 7.03 29.79 -0.05
N VAL A 10 6.19 29.16 0.75
CA VAL A 10 5.09 28.32 0.26
C VAL A 10 3.88 29.23 0.01
N SER A 11 3.32 29.16 -1.19
CA SER A 11 2.16 29.97 -1.59
C SER A 11 1.20 29.10 -2.45
N PRO A 12 -0.11 29.20 -2.24
CA PRO A 12 -0.79 29.96 -1.21
C PRO A 12 -0.59 29.37 0.19
N LYS A 13 -0.65 30.19 1.23
CA LYS A 13 -0.62 29.75 2.63
C LYS A 13 -2.06 29.84 3.17
N PRO A 14 -2.82 28.73 3.21
CA PRO A 14 -4.20 28.75 3.71
C PRO A 14 -4.23 28.90 5.24
N ASP A 15 -5.33 29.45 5.76
CA ASP A 15 -5.57 29.56 7.20
C ASP A 15 -5.74 28.16 7.84
N ASN A 16 -6.33 27.22 7.09
CA ASN A 16 -6.44 25.82 7.49
C ASN A 16 -5.61 24.95 6.52
N PRO A 17 -4.37 24.61 6.85
CA PRO A 17 -3.54 23.74 6.02
C PRO A 17 -4.10 22.31 6.01
N PRO A 18 -3.90 21.56 4.90
CA PRO A 18 -4.27 20.15 4.86
C PRO A 18 -3.46 19.36 5.88
N GLU A 19 -4.02 18.24 6.34
CA GLU A 19 -3.29 17.27 7.15
C GLU A 19 -2.11 16.70 6.37
N ILE A 20 -0.94 16.66 7.01
CA ILE A 20 0.31 16.21 6.38
C ILE A 20 0.60 14.79 6.84
N TRP A 21 0.73 13.88 5.87
CA TRP A 21 1.14 12.50 6.06
C TRP A 21 2.47 12.24 5.34
N LEU A 22 3.41 11.59 6.03
CA LEU A 22 4.64 11.13 5.41
C LEU A 22 4.49 9.65 5.04
N LEU A 23 4.62 9.33 3.75
CA LEU A 23 4.60 7.96 3.24
C LEU A 23 6.03 7.44 3.10
N GLY A 24 6.30 6.27 3.64
CA GLY A 24 7.60 5.62 3.49
C GLY A 24 7.62 4.16 3.92
N SER A 25 8.71 3.47 3.60
CA SER A 25 8.90 2.04 3.88
C SER A 25 10.20 1.73 4.63
N SER A 26 10.81 2.74 5.26
CA SER A 26 12.10 2.61 5.94
C SER A 26 12.12 3.28 7.31
N ASP A 27 13.05 2.85 8.16
CA ASP A 27 13.31 3.49 9.46
C ASP A 27 13.61 4.98 9.33
N GLN A 28 14.29 5.39 8.26
CA GLN A 28 14.61 6.80 8.03
C GLN A 28 13.35 7.64 7.81
N SER A 29 12.38 7.13 7.02
CA SER A 29 11.11 7.83 6.81
C SER A 29 10.29 7.90 8.10
N ALA A 30 10.25 6.82 8.87
CA ALA A 30 9.62 6.77 10.18
C ALA A 30 10.26 7.75 11.17
N HIS A 31 11.60 7.82 11.18
CA HIS A 31 12.34 8.77 11.99
C HIS A 31 11.98 10.23 11.66
N TYR A 32 11.95 10.59 10.37
CA TYR A 32 11.56 11.96 9.98
C TYR A 32 10.11 12.28 10.36
N ALA A 33 9.17 11.35 10.11
CA ALA A 33 7.79 11.55 10.52
C ALA A 33 7.68 11.80 12.03
N ALA A 34 8.37 10.98 12.84
CA ALA A 34 8.40 11.12 14.29
C ALA A 34 9.03 12.44 14.76
N GLN A 35 10.16 12.86 14.17
CA GLN A 35 10.86 14.09 14.55
C GLN A 35 10.07 15.35 14.20
N PHE A 36 9.35 15.36 13.09
CA PHE A 36 8.52 16.48 12.67
C PHE A 36 7.09 16.44 13.24
N GLY A 37 6.74 15.41 14.00
CA GLY A 37 5.40 15.24 14.55
C GLY A 37 4.32 15.10 13.48
N LEU A 38 4.65 14.44 12.36
CA LEU A 38 3.74 14.20 11.25
C LEU A 38 3.07 12.83 11.38
N ALA A 39 1.89 12.69 10.81
CA ALA A 39 1.28 11.38 10.62
C ALA A 39 2.13 10.53 9.66
N PHE A 40 2.17 9.22 9.87
CA PHE A 40 3.01 8.31 9.10
C PHE A 40 2.20 7.20 8.44
N THR A 41 2.39 7.02 7.14
CA THR A 41 1.87 5.87 6.39
C THR A 41 3.00 4.92 6.04
N PHE A 42 2.95 3.70 6.55
CA PHE A 42 3.91 2.68 6.14
C PHE A 42 3.50 2.08 4.80
N ALA A 43 4.40 2.15 3.82
CA ALA A 43 4.19 1.61 2.48
C ALA A 43 4.49 0.10 2.41
N HIS A 44 3.62 -0.72 2.98
CA HIS A 44 3.74 -2.18 2.98
C HIS A 44 3.86 -2.75 1.55
N PHE A 45 3.23 -2.12 0.58
CA PHE A 45 3.31 -2.52 -0.82
C PHE A 45 4.71 -2.37 -1.45
N ILE A 46 5.63 -1.66 -0.79
CA ILE A 46 7.04 -1.53 -1.21
C ILE A 46 7.91 -2.52 -0.44
N ALA A 47 7.75 -2.58 0.89
CA ALA A 47 8.53 -3.43 1.79
C ALA A 47 7.57 -4.16 2.75
N PRO A 48 7.10 -5.37 2.41
CA PRO A 48 6.12 -6.09 3.24
C PRO A 48 6.71 -6.67 4.53
N GLN A 49 8.04 -6.74 4.65
CA GLN A 49 8.73 -7.31 5.80
C GLN A 49 9.31 -6.21 6.71
N GLY A 50 9.28 -6.43 8.02
CA GLY A 50 9.86 -5.53 9.02
C GLY A 50 9.09 -4.23 9.27
N GLY A 51 7.90 -4.09 8.71
CA GLY A 51 7.08 -2.88 8.86
C GLY A 51 6.60 -2.64 10.28
N GLU A 52 6.38 -3.69 11.05
CA GLU A 52 5.97 -3.61 12.45
C GLU A 52 7.03 -2.90 13.31
N GLU A 53 8.31 -3.20 13.05
CA GLU A 53 9.42 -2.55 13.76
C GLU A 53 9.53 -1.08 13.37
N VAL A 54 9.35 -0.77 12.09
CA VAL A 54 9.36 0.60 11.57
C VAL A 54 8.24 1.42 12.20
N ILE A 55 7.02 0.89 12.27
CA ILE A 55 5.88 1.57 12.91
C ILE A 55 6.11 1.73 14.41
N ARG A 56 6.64 0.71 15.08
CA ARG A 56 6.99 0.79 16.50
C ARG A 56 8.07 1.86 16.75
N HIS A 57 9.09 1.92 15.88
CA HIS A 57 10.12 2.95 15.94
C HIS A 57 9.51 4.37 15.81
N TYR A 58 8.59 4.57 14.84
CA TYR A 58 7.87 5.82 14.68
C TYR A 58 7.13 6.22 15.95
N LYS A 59 6.30 5.31 16.51
CA LYS A 59 5.50 5.59 17.72
C LYS A 59 6.36 5.93 18.92
N ASN A 60 7.43 5.17 19.17
CA ASN A 60 8.31 5.34 20.32
C ASN A 60 9.14 6.63 20.27
N ASN A 61 9.40 7.17 19.09
CA ASN A 61 10.23 8.38 18.89
C ASN A 61 9.41 9.61 18.50
N PHE A 62 8.09 9.51 18.50
CA PHE A 62 7.19 10.58 18.09
C PHE A 62 7.33 11.81 18.99
N LYS A 63 7.48 12.97 18.38
CA LYS A 63 7.48 14.27 19.04
C LYS A 63 6.20 15.02 18.72
N PRO A 64 5.37 15.35 19.71
CA PRO A 64 4.18 16.16 19.47
C PRO A 64 4.50 17.47 18.73
N SER A 65 3.62 17.84 17.81
CA SER A 65 3.74 19.07 17.02
C SER A 65 2.40 19.82 16.99
N GLU A 66 2.39 20.98 16.33
CA GLU A 66 1.14 21.71 16.04
C GLU A 66 0.18 20.92 15.11
N PHE A 67 0.71 19.97 14.34
CA PHE A 67 -0.08 19.13 13.42
C PHE A 67 -0.74 17.94 14.15
N ASN A 68 0.01 17.29 15.04
CA ASN A 68 -0.46 16.10 15.74
C ASN A 68 0.01 16.10 17.20
N PRO A 69 -0.90 15.99 18.19
CA PRO A 69 -0.55 15.89 19.60
C PRO A 69 -0.08 14.48 19.99
N SER A 70 -0.37 13.45 19.19
CA SER A 70 -0.02 12.04 19.39
C SER A 70 0.33 11.37 18.07
N PRO A 71 1.08 10.23 18.10
CA PRO A 71 1.40 9.51 16.87
C PRO A 71 0.12 9.00 16.21
N LYS A 72 0.07 9.11 14.87
CA LYS A 72 -1.04 8.67 14.03
C LYS A 72 -0.46 7.91 12.86
N CYS A 73 -0.82 6.64 12.69
CA CYS A 73 -0.23 5.85 11.63
C CYS A 73 -1.25 5.00 10.86
N SER A 74 -0.95 4.83 9.58
CA SER A 74 -1.70 3.99 8.67
C SER A 74 -0.79 2.99 7.96
N LEU A 75 -1.40 1.94 7.40
CA LEU A 75 -0.74 0.92 6.61
C LEU A 75 -1.29 0.94 5.19
N SER A 76 -0.41 1.14 4.21
CA SER A 76 -0.79 1.19 2.80
C SER A 76 -0.51 -0.14 2.11
N ILE A 77 -1.55 -0.78 1.55
CA ILE A 77 -1.56 -2.18 1.14
C ILE A 77 -2.09 -2.32 -0.28
N PHE A 78 -1.43 -3.16 -1.11
CA PHE A 78 -2.05 -3.65 -2.34
C PHE A 78 -2.91 -4.87 -2.05
N ILE A 79 -4.18 -4.81 -2.44
CA ILE A 79 -5.11 -5.92 -2.32
C ILE A 79 -6.02 -6.00 -3.55
N THR A 80 -6.35 -7.23 -3.96
CA THR A 80 -7.35 -7.48 -5.00
C THR A 80 -8.45 -8.37 -4.41
N CYS A 81 -9.65 -7.82 -4.26
CA CYS A 81 -10.82 -8.54 -3.80
C CYS A 81 -11.77 -8.81 -4.98
N ALA A 82 -12.29 -10.02 -5.07
CA ALA A 82 -13.32 -10.38 -6.04
C ALA A 82 -14.39 -11.26 -5.38
N GLU A 83 -15.46 -11.61 -6.12
CA GLU A 83 -16.55 -12.45 -5.59
C GLU A 83 -16.04 -13.83 -5.13
N THR A 84 -14.96 -14.33 -5.76
CA THR A 84 -14.29 -15.58 -5.43
C THR A 84 -12.78 -15.39 -5.40
N GLU A 85 -12.09 -16.24 -4.64
CA GLU A 85 -10.62 -16.28 -4.62
C GLU A 85 -10.04 -16.55 -6.01
N GLU A 86 -10.68 -17.43 -6.80
CA GLU A 86 -10.25 -17.77 -8.15
C GLU A 86 -10.24 -16.53 -9.07
N GLU A 87 -11.32 -15.74 -9.04
CA GLU A 87 -11.41 -14.51 -9.82
C GLU A 87 -10.42 -13.46 -9.31
N ALA A 88 -10.27 -13.28 -7.99
CA ALA A 88 -9.27 -12.41 -7.43
C ALA A 88 -7.86 -12.76 -7.92
N ARG A 89 -7.52 -14.05 -7.90
CA ARG A 89 -6.26 -14.58 -8.42
C ARG A 89 -6.11 -14.36 -9.93
N ARG A 90 -7.19 -14.53 -10.70
CA ARG A 90 -7.19 -14.26 -12.15
C ARG A 90 -6.86 -12.79 -12.44
N LEU A 91 -7.46 -11.87 -11.70
CA LEU A 91 -7.23 -10.43 -11.85
C LEU A 91 -5.78 -10.02 -11.54
N THR A 92 -5.09 -10.72 -10.63
CA THR A 92 -3.68 -10.41 -10.31
C THR A 92 -2.72 -10.74 -11.45
N LYS A 93 -3.08 -11.58 -12.43
CA LYS A 93 -2.20 -11.97 -13.55
C LYS A 93 -1.69 -10.76 -14.35
N SER A 94 -2.52 -9.72 -14.52
CA SER A 94 -2.11 -8.47 -15.17
C SER A 94 -0.93 -7.81 -14.44
N ARG A 95 -0.99 -7.77 -13.10
CA ARG A 95 0.08 -7.22 -12.26
C ARG A 95 1.34 -8.07 -12.34
N ASP A 96 1.19 -9.39 -12.33
CA ASP A 96 2.31 -10.34 -12.42
C ASP A 96 3.10 -10.09 -13.71
N LEU A 97 2.41 -9.95 -14.85
CA LEU A 97 3.06 -9.67 -16.12
C LEU A 97 3.73 -8.28 -16.16
N VAL A 98 3.12 -7.26 -15.55
CA VAL A 98 3.78 -5.94 -15.42
C VAL A 98 5.06 -6.03 -14.62
N LEU A 99 5.03 -6.71 -13.47
CA LEU A 99 6.20 -6.84 -12.60
C LEU A 99 7.31 -7.64 -13.28
N LEU A 100 6.95 -8.71 -13.98
CA LEU A 100 7.88 -9.49 -14.79
C LEU A 100 8.53 -8.64 -15.88
N ARG A 101 7.74 -7.90 -16.67
CA ARG A 101 8.26 -6.99 -17.71
C ARG A 101 9.21 -5.95 -17.13
N ARG A 102 8.85 -5.36 -15.99
CA ARG A 102 9.73 -4.40 -15.31
C ARG A 102 11.05 -5.04 -14.85
N ALA A 103 11.02 -6.27 -14.32
CA ALA A 103 12.22 -7.01 -13.96
C ALA A 103 13.13 -7.28 -15.16
N LYS A 104 12.55 -7.46 -16.35
CA LYS A 104 13.26 -7.60 -17.63
C LYS A 104 13.69 -6.25 -18.25
N GLY A 105 13.41 -5.12 -17.60
CA GLY A 105 13.70 -3.78 -18.13
C GLY A 105 12.71 -3.30 -19.20
N GLU A 106 11.63 -4.02 -19.42
CA GLU A 106 10.60 -3.67 -20.38
C GLU A 106 9.63 -2.63 -19.80
N ARG A 107 9.17 -1.72 -20.64
CA ARG A 107 8.15 -0.72 -20.29
C ARG A 107 7.01 -0.78 -21.30
N GLY A 108 5.79 -0.59 -20.83
CA GLY A 108 4.61 -0.64 -21.68
C GLY A 108 3.33 -0.32 -20.93
N PRO A 109 2.19 -0.32 -21.60
CA PRO A 109 0.88 -0.19 -20.97
C PRO A 109 0.63 -1.37 -20.02
N TYR A 110 -0.31 -1.16 -19.11
CA TYR A 110 -0.73 -2.21 -18.17
C TYR A 110 -1.48 -3.30 -18.99
N PRO A 111 -1.02 -4.58 -18.98
CA PRO A 111 -1.61 -5.61 -19.81
C PRO A 111 -2.99 -6.03 -19.32
N SER A 112 -3.84 -6.52 -20.21
CA SER A 112 -5.09 -7.17 -19.81
C SER A 112 -4.84 -8.54 -19.18
N VAL A 113 -5.86 -9.09 -18.53
CA VAL A 113 -5.78 -10.45 -17.97
C VAL A 113 -5.60 -11.47 -19.09
N GLU A 114 -6.31 -11.29 -20.21
CA GLU A 114 -6.24 -12.17 -21.39
C GLU A 114 -4.85 -12.12 -22.05
N GLU A 115 -4.20 -10.96 -22.04
CA GLU A 115 -2.82 -10.83 -22.51
C GLU A 115 -1.87 -11.59 -21.59
N ALA A 116 -2.05 -11.44 -20.28
CA ALA A 116 -1.24 -12.15 -19.28
C ALA A 116 -1.44 -13.67 -19.35
N GLU A 117 -2.66 -14.15 -19.62
CA GLU A 117 -2.97 -15.58 -19.78
C GLU A 117 -2.37 -16.21 -21.04
N LYS A 118 -2.20 -15.42 -22.09
CA LYS A 118 -1.58 -15.85 -23.35
C LYS A 118 -0.07 -15.72 -23.38
N TYR A 119 0.53 -15.06 -22.41
CA TYR A 119 1.97 -14.85 -22.37
C TYR A 119 2.70 -16.18 -22.10
N HIS A 120 3.79 -16.45 -22.80
CA HIS A 120 4.61 -17.64 -22.64
C HIS A 120 5.66 -17.39 -21.55
N TYR A 121 5.39 -17.90 -20.36
CA TYR A 121 6.29 -17.79 -19.21
C TYR A 121 7.36 -18.88 -19.26
N SER A 122 8.64 -18.52 -19.14
CA SER A 122 9.73 -19.45 -18.84
C SER A 122 9.70 -19.88 -17.37
N GLU A 123 10.47 -20.91 -17.01
CA GLU A 123 10.61 -21.33 -15.60
C GLU A 123 11.13 -20.20 -14.72
N GLN A 124 12.12 -19.42 -15.18
CA GLN A 124 12.63 -18.24 -14.47
C GLN A 124 11.56 -17.16 -14.29
N ASP A 125 10.69 -16.97 -15.28
CA ASP A 125 9.57 -16.03 -15.16
C ASP A 125 8.57 -16.42 -14.07
N LEU A 126 8.31 -17.72 -13.97
CA LEU A 126 7.41 -18.25 -12.93
C LEU A 126 8.00 -18.11 -11.53
N GLU A 127 9.30 -18.27 -11.35
CA GLU A 127 9.98 -18.02 -10.07
C GLU A 127 9.86 -16.55 -9.63
N ILE A 128 10.09 -15.62 -10.56
CA ILE A 128 9.91 -14.17 -10.31
C ILE A 128 8.48 -13.86 -9.92
N ILE A 129 7.51 -14.41 -10.65
CA ILE A 129 6.08 -14.23 -10.39
C ILE A 129 5.71 -14.78 -9.01
N GLU A 130 6.16 -15.99 -8.67
CA GLU A 130 5.85 -16.61 -7.38
C GLU A 130 6.39 -15.77 -6.21
N HIS A 131 7.62 -15.26 -6.34
CA HIS A 131 8.18 -14.34 -5.35
C HIS A 131 7.29 -13.10 -5.17
N HIS A 132 6.81 -12.48 -6.24
CA HIS A 132 5.92 -11.31 -6.14
C HIS A 132 4.52 -11.67 -5.62
N ARG A 133 4.01 -12.86 -5.94
CA ARG A 133 2.71 -13.34 -5.45
C ARG A 133 2.71 -13.60 -3.96
N SER A 134 3.80 -14.10 -3.40
CA SER A 134 3.92 -14.31 -1.95
C SER A 134 3.75 -13.02 -1.13
N GLN A 135 3.94 -11.87 -1.79
CA GLN A 135 3.78 -10.53 -1.20
C GLN A 135 2.44 -9.87 -1.57
N SER A 136 1.57 -10.57 -2.31
CA SER A 136 0.30 -10.02 -2.79
C SER A 136 -0.86 -10.51 -1.94
N ILE A 137 -1.77 -9.61 -1.62
CA ILE A 137 -3.02 -9.96 -0.94
C ILE A 137 -4.12 -10.01 -2.00
N TYR A 138 -4.80 -11.16 -2.08
CA TYR A 138 -5.97 -11.35 -2.92
C TYR A 138 -6.90 -12.39 -2.28
N GLY A 139 -8.17 -12.34 -2.59
CA GLY A 139 -9.15 -13.29 -2.09
C GLY A 139 -10.59 -12.83 -2.24
N ASP A 140 -11.49 -13.65 -1.71
CA ASP A 140 -12.88 -13.26 -1.53
C ASP A 140 -13.03 -12.24 -0.37
N PRO A 141 -14.22 -11.62 -0.19
CA PRO A 141 -14.43 -10.59 0.83
C PRO A 141 -14.12 -11.05 2.26
N ASN A 142 -14.39 -12.31 2.60
CA ASN A 142 -14.17 -12.84 3.95
C ASN A 142 -12.67 -13.08 4.21
N GLN A 143 -11.98 -13.64 3.23
CA GLN A 143 -10.53 -13.83 3.28
C GLN A 143 -9.82 -12.48 3.42
N CYS A 144 -10.17 -11.51 2.57
CA CYS A 144 -9.62 -10.17 2.62
C CYS A 144 -9.87 -9.49 3.96
N LYS A 145 -11.11 -9.54 4.50
CA LYS A 145 -11.44 -9.00 5.82
C LYS A 145 -10.60 -9.63 6.93
N THR A 146 -10.43 -10.94 6.89
CA THR A 146 -9.64 -11.68 7.89
C THR A 146 -8.19 -11.23 7.86
N ILE A 147 -7.56 -11.18 6.68
CA ILE A 147 -6.17 -10.75 6.50
C ILE A 147 -6.00 -9.31 6.98
N LEU A 148 -6.84 -8.39 6.50
CA LEU A 148 -6.75 -6.97 6.84
C LEU A 148 -6.94 -6.72 8.34
N THR A 149 -7.91 -7.40 8.97
CA THR A 149 -8.15 -7.31 10.42
C THR A 149 -6.95 -7.79 11.22
N ASN A 150 -6.29 -8.87 10.76
CA ASN A 150 -5.07 -9.37 11.41
C ASN A 150 -3.92 -8.37 11.24
N MET A 151 -3.76 -7.78 10.05
CA MET A 151 -2.72 -6.78 9.80
C MET A 151 -2.88 -5.55 10.70
N VAL A 152 -4.11 -5.04 10.90
CA VAL A 152 -4.36 -3.94 11.84
C VAL A 152 -3.84 -4.26 13.24
N LYS A 153 -4.06 -5.50 13.71
CA LYS A 153 -3.61 -5.94 15.03
C LYS A 153 -2.10 -6.09 15.10
N VAL A 154 -1.48 -6.72 14.09
CA VAL A 154 -0.03 -6.99 14.07
C VAL A 154 0.77 -5.71 13.96
N PHE A 155 0.34 -4.79 13.07
CA PHE A 155 1.01 -3.51 12.85
C PHE A 155 0.57 -2.42 13.85
N GLU A 156 -0.49 -2.67 14.63
CA GLU A 156 -1.05 -1.72 15.58
C GLU A 156 -1.33 -0.35 14.96
N VAL A 157 -1.95 -0.35 13.78
CA VAL A 157 -2.26 0.89 13.04
C VAL A 157 -3.71 1.33 13.25
N ASP A 158 -3.94 2.63 13.08
CA ASP A 158 -5.26 3.26 13.26
C ASP A 158 -6.09 3.17 11.99
N GLU A 159 -5.44 3.07 10.82
CA GLU A 159 -6.08 3.16 9.50
C GLU A 159 -5.38 2.27 8.47
N LEU A 160 -6.16 1.73 7.54
CA LEU A 160 -5.68 1.05 6.34
C LEU A 160 -5.95 1.88 5.10
N VAL A 161 -4.92 2.09 4.28
CA VAL A 161 -5.03 2.71 2.96
C VAL A 161 -4.98 1.61 1.91
N ILE A 162 -6.10 1.33 1.28
CA ILE A 162 -6.25 0.23 0.34
C ILE A 162 -6.00 0.70 -1.10
N LEU A 163 -5.11 -0.01 -1.79
CA LEU A 163 -4.83 0.19 -3.21
C LEU A 163 -5.15 -1.08 -3.99
N THR A 164 -6.06 -0.97 -4.95
CA THR A 164 -6.33 -2.05 -5.91
C THR A 164 -5.88 -1.62 -7.29
N ILE A 165 -5.06 -2.45 -7.94
CA ILE A 165 -4.58 -2.22 -9.30
C ILE A 165 -5.04 -3.38 -10.18
N CYS A 166 -6.05 -3.12 -11.01
CA CYS A 166 -6.56 -4.02 -12.04
C CYS A 166 -6.50 -3.33 -13.40
N HIS A 167 -6.36 -4.11 -14.48
CA HIS A 167 -6.46 -3.58 -15.84
C HIS A 167 -7.88 -3.07 -16.11
N ASP A 168 -8.91 -3.86 -15.76
CA ASP A 168 -10.30 -3.48 -15.91
C ASP A 168 -10.74 -2.50 -14.80
N PRO A 169 -11.18 -1.27 -15.15
CA PRO A 169 -11.70 -0.30 -14.17
C PRO A 169 -12.95 -0.77 -13.42
N ALA A 170 -13.79 -1.62 -14.04
CA ALA A 170 -14.98 -2.15 -13.39
C ALA A 170 -14.60 -3.17 -12.32
N ALA A 171 -13.68 -4.08 -12.59
CA ALA A 171 -13.14 -5.01 -11.60
C ALA A 171 -12.45 -4.27 -10.44
N ARG A 172 -11.70 -3.20 -10.74
CA ARG A 172 -11.08 -2.36 -9.71
C ARG A 172 -12.12 -1.72 -8.78
N ARG A 173 -13.18 -1.15 -9.34
CA ARG A 173 -14.28 -0.55 -8.56
C ARG A 173 -14.97 -1.61 -7.72
N ARG A 174 -15.28 -2.77 -8.33
CA ARG A 174 -15.93 -3.87 -7.63
C ARG A 174 -15.11 -4.38 -6.45
N SER A 175 -13.81 -4.43 -6.57
CA SER A 175 -12.91 -4.80 -5.46
C SER A 175 -13.07 -3.86 -4.26
N TYR A 176 -13.17 -2.55 -4.47
CA TYR A 176 -13.42 -1.60 -3.37
C TYR A 176 -14.82 -1.74 -2.77
N GLU A 177 -15.84 -1.97 -3.60
CA GLU A 177 -17.22 -2.18 -3.14
C GLU A 177 -17.30 -3.41 -2.23
N LEU A 178 -16.74 -4.55 -2.68
CA LEU A 178 -16.70 -5.79 -1.91
C LEU A 178 -15.99 -5.64 -0.56
N LEU A 179 -14.86 -4.96 -0.55
CA LEU A 179 -14.15 -4.66 0.70
C LEU A 179 -15.00 -3.78 1.62
N SER A 180 -15.60 -2.71 1.10
CA SER A 180 -16.49 -1.85 1.88
C SER A 180 -17.66 -2.63 2.48
N GLU A 181 -18.35 -3.45 1.65
CA GLU A 181 -19.46 -4.30 2.10
C GLU A 181 -19.02 -5.29 3.19
N ALA A 182 -17.84 -5.88 3.06
CA ALA A 182 -17.30 -6.83 4.03
C ALA A 182 -17.08 -6.19 5.42
N PHE A 183 -16.65 -4.93 5.47
CA PHE A 183 -16.43 -4.22 6.74
C PHE A 183 -17.69 -3.55 7.31
N GLN A 184 -18.72 -3.32 6.50
CA GLN A 184 -20.01 -2.80 6.97
C GLN A 184 -20.90 -3.87 7.60
N LYS A 185 -20.75 -5.14 7.19
CA LYS A 185 -21.48 -6.28 7.79
C LYS A 185 -20.82 -6.67 9.11
N THR A 186 -21.26 -6.02 10.17
CA THR A 186 -20.90 -6.36 11.57
C THR A 186 -21.94 -7.29 12.14
#